data_01bd3042e25cb05e93070b030eca9197
#
_entry.id   01bd3042e25cb05e93070b030eca9197
#
_cell.length_a   1.000
_cell.length_b   1.000
_cell.length_c   1.000
_cell.angle_alpha   90.00
_cell.angle_beta   90.00
_cell.angle_gamma   90.00
#
_symmetry.space_group_name_H-M   'P 1'
#
loop_
_entity.id
_entity.type
_entity.pdbx_description
1 polymer ?
#
loop_
_entity_poly.entity_id
_entity_poly.type
_entity_poly.pdbx_seq_one_letter_code
_entity_poly.pdbx_strand_id
1 'polypeptide(L)'
;MPKKKCPACGSTDTVKFLYGEPTYEVFEAAERGEFVLGGCCVSDISPTRHCKACGQDFGGGDLFPLFEMNSLEFFVGGYFGTSHFIYIDGKRKNKVIRYAKTPGGMYVDLKHPKNEINLHSDIVLKEIPLTSEQWLAFIEELTFLEVACWKDKYYDNDICDGTQWELMIRFPHRNKISKCGSNEYPPYWNKFIKIMKKYIDENID
;
A
#
# COMPACT_ATOMS: atom_id res chain seq x y z
N MET A 1 -5.63 24.39 -4.53
CA MET A 1 -5.47 22.92 -4.64
C MET A 1 -5.31 22.35 -3.24
N PRO A 2 -5.98 21.24 -2.88
CA PRO A 2 -5.79 20.63 -1.57
C PRO A 2 -4.33 20.21 -1.40
N LYS A 3 -3.75 20.50 -0.22
CA LYS A 3 -2.37 20.09 0.09
C LYS A 3 -2.29 18.55 0.09
N LYS A 4 -1.32 18.00 -0.62
CA LYS A 4 -1.09 16.53 -0.62
C LYS A 4 -0.63 16.12 0.78
N LYS A 5 -1.33 15.14 1.38
CA LYS A 5 -1.00 14.62 2.71
C LYS A 5 0.20 13.68 2.63
N CYS A 6 1.01 13.66 3.66
CA CYS A 6 2.06 12.66 3.80
C CYS A 6 1.47 11.24 3.85
N PRO A 7 1.95 10.29 3.03
CA PRO A 7 1.43 8.92 3.01
C PRO A 7 1.82 8.11 4.25
N ALA A 8 2.83 8.54 5.00
CA ALA A 8 3.28 7.84 6.21
C ALA A 8 2.53 8.27 7.49
N CYS A 9 2.29 9.58 7.67
CA CYS A 9 1.71 10.11 8.91
C CYS A 9 0.44 10.95 8.72
N GLY A 10 0.01 11.21 7.47
CA GLY A 10 -1.19 11.97 7.17
C GLY A 10 -1.08 13.49 7.34
N SER A 11 0.06 14.01 7.80
CA SER A 11 0.27 15.44 7.98
C SER A 11 0.16 16.22 6.67
N THR A 12 -0.39 17.43 6.74
CA THR A 12 -0.40 18.41 5.64
C THR A 12 0.78 19.38 5.71
N ASP A 13 1.60 19.30 6.78
CA ASP A 13 2.80 20.10 6.92
C ASP A 13 3.92 19.53 6.04
N THR A 14 3.82 19.84 4.75
CA THR A 14 4.72 19.33 3.72
C THR A 14 5.24 20.47 2.88
N VAL A 15 6.52 20.39 2.51
CA VAL A 15 7.19 21.34 1.61
C VAL A 15 7.60 20.65 0.32
N LYS A 16 7.87 21.42 -0.72
CA LYS A 16 8.33 20.93 -2.02
C LYS A 16 9.86 20.74 -2.02
N PHE A 17 10.32 19.75 -2.77
CA PHE A 17 11.70 19.74 -3.23
C PHE A 17 11.89 20.72 -4.40
N LEU A 18 12.99 21.42 -4.40
CA LEU A 18 13.52 22.17 -5.53
C LEU A 18 14.83 21.53 -5.96
N TYR A 19 14.89 21.15 -7.24
CA TYR A 19 16.06 20.55 -7.86
C TYR A 19 16.72 21.57 -8.79
N GLY A 20 18.02 21.40 -8.99
CA GLY A 20 18.83 22.30 -9.79
C GLY A 20 19.69 23.21 -8.93
N GLU A 21 20.33 24.18 -9.57
CA GLU A 21 21.18 25.15 -8.91
C GLU A 21 20.31 26.30 -8.35
N PRO A 22 20.24 26.49 -7.03
CA PRO A 22 19.39 27.49 -6.43
C PRO A 22 19.95 28.90 -6.63
N THR A 23 19.07 29.89 -6.83
CA THR A 23 19.44 31.29 -6.67
C THR A 23 19.62 31.62 -5.20
N TYR A 24 20.22 32.76 -4.88
CA TYR A 24 20.43 33.19 -3.51
C TYR A 24 19.11 33.30 -2.72
N GLU A 25 18.06 33.84 -3.33
CA GLU A 25 16.73 33.97 -2.70
C GLU A 25 16.09 32.60 -2.43
N VAL A 26 16.29 31.62 -3.32
CA VAL A 26 15.80 30.25 -3.15
C VAL A 26 16.57 29.55 -2.04
N PHE A 27 17.88 29.80 -1.91
CA PHE A 27 18.68 29.28 -0.81
C PHE A 27 18.20 29.81 0.55
N GLU A 28 18.00 31.13 0.68
CA GLU A 28 17.44 31.73 1.91
C GLU A 28 16.03 31.19 2.23
N ALA A 29 15.17 30.99 1.22
CA ALA A 29 13.85 30.42 1.43
C ALA A 29 13.93 28.96 1.93
N ALA A 30 14.92 28.18 1.44
CA ALA A 30 15.17 26.84 1.96
C ALA A 30 15.66 26.84 3.42
N GLU A 31 16.53 27.78 3.81
CA GLU A 31 16.94 27.95 5.20
C GLU A 31 15.77 28.33 6.12
N ARG A 32 14.79 29.08 5.62
CA ARG A 32 13.53 29.33 6.33
C ARG A 32 12.58 28.13 6.33
N GLY A 33 12.96 27.04 5.67
CA GLY A 33 12.16 25.80 5.59
C GLY A 33 10.93 25.89 4.67
N GLU A 34 10.94 26.81 3.69
CA GLU A 34 9.87 26.90 2.69
C GLU A 34 9.98 25.84 1.61
N PHE A 35 11.21 25.34 1.36
CA PHE A 35 11.56 24.29 0.41
C PHE A 35 12.65 23.39 0.97
N VAL A 36 12.84 22.23 0.32
CA VAL A 36 14.02 21.37 0.50
C VAL A 36 14.81 21.37 -0.80
N LEU A 37 16.13 21.61 -0.71
CA LEU A 37 17.00 21.52 -1.87
C LEU A 37 17.34 20.07 -2.17
N GLY A 38 16.96 19.60 -3.35
CA GLY A 38 17.13 18.21 -3.79
C GLY A 38 18.44 17.94 -4.54
N GLY A 39 19.30 18.97 -4.66
CA GLY A 39 20.52 18.89 -5.48
C GLY A 39 20.24 19.00 -6.96
N CYS A 40 21.29 18.79 -7.79
CA CYS A 40 21.23 18.97 -9.24
C CYS A 40 20.90 17.66 -10.00
N CYS A 41 20.92 16.51 -9.35
CA CYS A 41 20.60 15.23 -10.00
C CYS A 41 19.13 14.89 -9.77
N VAL A 42 18.36 14.82 -10.86
CA VAL A 42 16.93 14.47 -10.84
C VAL A 42 16.74 13.17 -11.61
N SER A 43 15.92 12.28 -11.06
CA SER A 43 15.47 11.05 -11.71
C SER A 43 13.94 10.94 -11.61
N ASP A 44 13.35 10.02 -12.35
CA ASP A 44 11.89 9.79 -12.32
C ASP A 44 11.37 9.37 -10.93
N ILE A 45 12.27 8.87 -10.07
CA ILE A 45 11.96 8.47 -8.68
C ILE A 45 12.35 9.53 -7.63
N SER A 46 12.86 10.69 -8.04
CA SER A 46 13.23 11.75 -7.10
C SER A 46 12.00 12.29 -6.38
N PRO A 47 12.01 12.40 -5.04
CA PRO A 47 10.87 12.86 -4.29
C PRO A 47 10.53 14.31 -4.63
N THR A 48 9.24 14.62 -4.68
CA THR A 48 8.77 16.00 -4.97
C THR A 48 8.36 16.74 -3.70
N ARG A 49 8.24 16.04 -2.57
CA ARG A 49 7.78 16.59 -1.29
C ARG A 49 8.51 15.97 -0.11
N HIS A 50 8.68 16.78 0.93
CA HIS A 50 9.18 16.41 2.24
C HIS A 50 8.11 16.69 3.30
N CYS A 51 7.93 15.79 4.24
CA CYS A 51 7.04 15.96 5.38
C CYS A 51 7.82 16.48 6.59
N LYS A 52 7.53 17.70 7.05
CA LYS A 52 8.17 18.28 8.23
C LYS A 52 7.81 17.56 9.53
N ALA A 53 6.63 16.90 9.58
CA ALA A 53 6.15 16.25 10.79
C ALA A 53 6.85 14.91 11.08
N CYS A 54 7.22 14.13 10.05
CA CYS A 54 7.82 12.80 10.23
C CYS A 54 9.11 12.57 9.44
N GLY A 55 9.56 13.55 8.66
CA GLY A 55 10.79 13.44 7.85
C GLY A 55 10.66 12.60 6.57
N GLN A 56 9.46 12.07 6.24
CA GLN A 56 9.28 11.22 5.06
C GLN A 56 9.32 12.04 3.78
N ASP A 57 10.16 11.62 2.85
CA ASP A 57 10.19 12.08 1.46
C ASP A 57 9.21 11.26 0.62
N PHE A 58 8.45 11.90 -0.28
CA PHE A 58 7.41 11.24 -1.08
C PHE A 58 7.05 12.01 -2.36
N GLY A 59 6.19 11.45 -3.19
CA GLY A 59 5.68 12.07 -4.42
C GLY A 59 6.63 12.00 -5.60
N GLY A 60 7.68 11.18 -5.51
CA GLY A 60 8.50 10.75 -6.63
C GLY A 60 7.90 9.56 -7.36
N GLY A 61 8.58 9.02 -8.34
CA GLY A 61 8.25 7.72 -8.90
C GLY A 61 8.43 6.63 -7.83
N ASP A 62 7.71 5.53 -8.00
CA ASP A 62 7.80 4.42 -7.05
C ASP A 62 9.17 3.73 -7.21
N LEU A 63 9.95 3.65 -6.12
CA LEU A 63 11.20 2.86 -6.08
C LEU A 63 10.94 1.37 -6.39
N PHE A 64 9.70 0.94 -6.18
CA PHE A 64 9.21 -0.39 -6.48
C PHE A 64 8.05 -0.28 -7.47
N PRO A 65 8.32 -0.32 -8.79
CA PRO A 65 7.25 -0.22 -9.78
C PRO A 65 6.27 -1.38 -9.63
N LEU A 66 5.06 -1.08 -9.20
CA LEU A 66 4.04 -2.08 -8.87
C LEU A 66 3.68 -2.99 -10.04
N PHE A 67 3.86 -2.53 -11.28
CA PHE A 67 3.64 -3.38 -12.46
C PHE A 67 4.64 -4.54 -12.59
N GLU A 68 5.81 -4.46 -11.93
CA GLU A 68 6.81 -5.54 -11.86
C GLU A 68 6.61 -6.48 -10.67
N MET A 69 5.58 -6.28 -9.86
CA MET A 69 5.39 -7.13 -8.69
C MET A 69 5.22 -8.61 -9.07
N ASN A 70 5.87 -9.46 -8.29
CA ASN A 70 5.72 -10.90 -8.38
C ASN A 70 4.41 -11.39 -7.75
N SER A 71 4.05 -10.81 -6.60
CA SER A 71 2.80 -11.09 -5.90
C SER A 71 2.40 -9.96 -4.97
N LEU A 72 1.10 -9.83 -4.75
CA LEU A 72 0.52 -9.06 -3.66
C LEU A 72 -0.28 -10.00 -2.77
N GLU A 73 -0.06 -9.93 -1.47
CA GLU A 73 -0.79 -10.63 -0.43
C GLU A 73 -1.34 -9.59 0.54
N PHE A 74 -2.64 -9.64 0.78
CA PHE A 74 -3.29 -8.77 1.73
C PHE A 74 -4.22 -9.60 2.62
N PHE A 75 -4.10 -9.35 3.91
CA PHE A 75 -4.95 -9.90 4.96
C PHE A 75 -5.55 -8.77 5.78
N VAL A 76 -6.81 -8.92 6.14
CA VAL A 76 -7.45 -8.11 7.16
C VAL A 76 -8.50 -8.94 7.88
N GLY A 77 -8.49 -8.90 9.20
CA GLY A 77 -9.39 -9.67 10.04
C GLY A 77 -8.90 -9.71 11.48
N GLY A 78 -9.49 -10.57 12.28
CA GLY A 78 -9.13 -10.75 13.69
C GLY A 78 -9.52 -12.12 14.19
N TYR A 79 -9.41 -12.31 15.50
CA TYR A 79 -9.85 -13.54 16.13
C TYR A 79 -11.38 -13.67 16.10
N PHE A 80 -12.08 -12.55 16.27
CA PHE A 80 -13.53 -12.47 16.18
C PHE A 80 -13.96 -11.88 14.83
N GLY A 81 -15.17 -12.21 14.36
CA GLY A 81 -15.74 -11.67 13.13
C GLY A 81 -15.30 -12.41 11.88
N THR A 82 -15.03 -11.65 10.84
CA THR A 82 -14.68 -12.18 9.52
C THR A 82 -13.25 -11.80 9.15
N SER A 83 -12.53 -12.71 8.51
CA SER A 83 -11.21 -12.48 7.98
C SER A 83 -11.23 -12.54 6.44
N HIS A 84 -10.49 -11.63 5.81
CA HIS A 84 -10.40 -11.49 4.36
C HIS A 84 -8.96 -11.65 3.90
N PHE A 85 -8.76 -12.47 2.88
CA PHE A 85 -7.47 -12.75 2.28
C PHE A 85 -7.53 -12.44 0.79
N ILE A 86 -6.54 -11.74 0.29
CA ILE A 86 -6.39 -11.42 -1.12
C ILE A 86 -5.00 -11.82 -1.56
N TYR A 87 -4.92 -12.54 -2.67
CA TYR A 87 -3.68 -12.89 -3.33
C TYR A 87 -3.74 -12.56 -4.82
N ILE A 88 -2.70 -11.90 -5.31
CA ILE A 88 -2.54 -11.61 -6.74
C ILE A 88 -1.20 -12.17 -7.18
N ASP A 89 -1.21 -13.01 -8.23
CA ASP A 89 -0.01 -13.48 -8.89
C ASP A 89 0.35 -12.54 -10.04
N GLY A 90 1.29 -11.64 -9.78
CA GLY A 90 1.76 -10.64 -10.74
C GLY A 90 2.56 -11.22 -11.91
N LYS A 91 3.08 -12.46 -11.79
CA LYS A 91 3.85 -13.12 -12.86
C LYS A 91 2.98 -13.73 -13.93
N ARG A 92 1.72 -14.05 -13.64
CA ARG A 92 0.83 -14.67 -14.62
C ARG A 92 0.53 -13.72 -15.77
N LYS A 93 0.48 -14.27 -17.00
CA LYS A 93 0.04 -13.53 -18.19
C LYS A 93 -1.41 -13.04 -18.01
N ASN A 94 -2.29 -13.93 -17.59
CA ASN A 94 -3.67 -13.60 -17.24
C ASN A 94 -3.72 -13.33 -15.73
N LYS A 95 -3.96 -12.08 -15.35
CA LYS A 95 -4.01 -11.67 -13.96
C LYS A 95 -5.29 -12.18 -13.30
N VAL A 96 -5.16 -12.74 -12.12
CA VAL A 96 -6.28 -13.27 -11.34
C VAL A 96 -6.12 -12.83 -9.91
N ILE A 97 -7.16 -12.28 -9.34
CA ILE A 97 -7.26 -12.07 -7.91
C ILE A 97 -7.88 -13.33 -7.32
N ARG A 98 -7.22 -13.92 -6.33
CA ARG A 98 -7.80 -14.91 -5.45
C ARG A 98 -8.23 -14.23 -4.16
N TYR A 99 -9.44 -14.49 -3.79
CA TYR A 99 -10.04 -13.94 -2.60
C TYR A 99 -10.60 -15.06 -1.72
N ALA A 100 -10.36 -14.98 -0.43
CA ALA A 100 -11.03 -15.82 0.54
C ALA A 100 -11.65 -15.00 1.66
N LYS A 101 -12.81 -15.46 2.11
CA LYS A 101 -13.51 -14.98 3.30
C LYS A 101 -13.67 -16.14 4.27
N THR A 102 -13.27 -15.94 5.52
CA THR A 102 -13.31 -16.98 6.56
C THR A 102 -13.88 -16.43 7.85
N PRO A 103 -14.37 -17.28 8.75
CA PRO A 103 -14.51 -16.91 10.16
C PRO A 103 -13.17 -16.45 10.74
N GLY A 104 -13.21 -15.63 11.79
CA GLY A 104 -12.03 -15.14 12.48
C GLY A 104 -11.16 -16.26 13.03
N GLY A 105 -9.86 -16.00 13.16
CA GLY A 105 -8.89 -16.98 13.66
C GLY A 105 -8.49 -18.07 12.66
N MET A 106 -9.06 -18.11 11.46
CA MET A 106 -8.69 -19.08 10.42
C MET A 106 -7.73 -18.45 9.40
N TYR A 107 -6.69 -19.20 9.02
CA TYR A 107 -5.73 -18.83 7.99
C TYR A 107 -5.99 -19.60 6.71
N VAL A 108 -5.82 -18.95 5.55
CA VAL A 108 -5.94 -19.58 4.22
C VAL A 108 -4.73 -19.26 3.35
N ASP A 109 -4.08 -20.30 2.81
CA ASP A 109 -3.00 -20.13 1.83
C ASP A 109 -3.58 -20.00 0.40
N LEU A 110 -3.76 -18.78 -0.07
CA LEU A 110 -4.25 -18.51 -1.42
C LEU A 110 -3.21 -18.74 -2.53
N LYS A 111 -1.95 -19.01 -2.20
CA LYS A 111 -0.96 -19.45 -3.21
C LYS A 111 -1.25 -20.86 -3.70
N HIS A 112 -1.72 -21.72 -2.79
CA HIS A 112 -2.00 -23.12 -3.05
C HIS A 112 -3.45 -23.50 -2.65
N PRO A 113 -4.47 -22.85 -3.23
CA PRO A 113 -5.85 -22.95 -2.76
C PRO A 113 -6.46 -24.35 -2.84
N LYS A 114 -5.89 -25.26 -3.64
CA LYS A 114 -6.37 -26.64 -3.75
C LYS A 114 -6.23 -27.44 -2.46
N ASN A 115 -5.34 -27.04 -1.57
CA ASN A 115 -5.13 -27.68 -0.29
C ASN A 115 -6.19 -27.25 0.75
N GLU A 116 -6.87 -26.12 0.53
CA GLU A 116 -7.77 -25.46 1.47
C GLU A 116 -9.24 -25.83 1.26
N ILE A 117 -9.65 -26.13 0.00
CA ILE A 117 -11.06 -26.35 -0.39
C ILE A 117 -11.71 -27.54 0.31
N ASN A 118 -10.92 -28.51 0.78
CA ASN A 118 -11.43 -29.73 1.39
C ASN A 118 -11.55 -29.68 2.93
N LEU A 119 -11.18 -28.58 3.59
CA LEU A 119 -11.01 -28.55 5.02
C LEU A 119 -12.19 -27.93 5.79
N HIS A 120 -12.90 -26.96 5.22
CA HIS A 120 -13.98 -26.26 5.94
C HIS A 120 -15.07 -25.72 5.00
N SER A 121 -16.32 -26.02 5.31
CA SER A 121 -17.52 -25.56 4.57
C SER A 121 -17.77 -24.05 4.65
N ASP A 122 -17.14 -23.37 5.60
CA ASP A 122 -17.40 -21.95 5.91
C ASP A 122 -16.42 -20.99 5.21
N ILE A 123 -15.55 -21.53 4.36
CA ILE A 123 -14.61 -20.73 3.57
C ILE A 123 -15.25 -20.40 2.23
N VAL A 124 -15.39 -19.11 1.95
CA VAL A 124 -15.75 -18.61 0.60
C VAL A 124 -14.46 -18.36 -0.18
N LEU A 125 -14.29 -19.04 -1.30
CA LEU A 125 -13.16 -18.85 -2.22
C LEU A 125 -13.64 -18.33 -3.57
N LYS A 126 -12.98 -17.29 -4.09
CA LYS A 126 -13.24 -16.74 -5.43
C LYS A 126 -11.94 -16.59 -6.21
N GLU A 127 -11.99 -16.88 -7.51
CA GLU A 127 -10.98 -16.48 -8.48
C GLU A 127 -11.60 -15.48 -9.46
N ILE A 128 -11.05 -14.28 -9.51
CA ILE A 128 -11.57 -13.15 -10.27
C ILE A 128 -10.55 -12.78 -11.34
N PRO A 129 -10.81 -13.11 -12.61
CA PRO A 129 -9.92 -12.73 -13.69
C PRO A 129 -9.99 -11.21 -13.93
N LEU A 130 -8.83 -10.59 -14.19
CA LEU A 130 -8.73 -9.19 -14.57
C LEU A 130 -8.42 -9.06 -16.05
N THR A 131 -9.11 -8.12 -16.73
CA THR A 131 -8.69 -7.66 -18.05
C THR A 131 -7.38 -6.87 -17.95
N SER A 132 -6.69 -6.67 -19.07
CA SER A 132 -5.48 -5.84 -19.10
C SER A 132 -5.75 -4.41 -18.65
N GLU A 133 -6.91 -3.84 -19.02
CA GLU A 133 -7.33 -2.50 -18.62
C GLU A 133 -7.60 -2.43 -17.12
N GLN A 134 -8.30 -3.42 -16.55
CA GLN A 134 -8.55 -3.51 -15.12
C GLN A 134 -7.24 -3.66 -14.34
N TRP A 135 -6.29 -4.44 -14.86
CA TRP A 135 -4.98 -4.57 -14.25
C TRP A 135 -4.21 -3.25 -14.22
N LEU A 136 -4.16 -2.55 -15.34
CA LEU A 136 -3.49 -1.24 -15.42
C LEU A 136 -4.13 -0.23 -14.47
N ALA A 137 -5.46 -0.14 -14.46
CA ALA A 137 -6.20 0.73 -13.56
C ALA A 137 -5.95 0.38 -12.08
N PHE A 138 -5.90 -0.91 -11.73
CA PHE A 138 -5.56 -1.36 -10.37
C PHE A 138 -4.15 -0.91 -9.95
N ILE A 139 -3.17 -1.09 -10.82
CA ILE A 139 -1.79 -0.67 -10.56
C ILE A 139 -1.70 0.85 -10.40
N GLU A 140 -2.36 1.63 -11.27
CA GLU A 140 -2.39 3.08 -11.19
C GLU A 140 -3.03 3.58 -9.88
N GLU A 141 -4.19 3.03 -9.51
CA GLU A 141 -4.88 3.36 -8.26
C GLU A 141 -4.01 3.02 -7.03
N LEU A 142 -3.32 1.89 -7.04
CA LEU A 142 -2.46 1.45 -5.95
C LEU A 142 -1.18 2.30 -5.86
N THR A 143 -0.57 2.66 -6.99
CA THR A 143 0.60 3.53 -7.06
C THR A 143 0.30 4.90 -6.45
N PHE A 144 -0.91 5.44 -6.67
CA PHE A 144 -1.34 6.71 -6.07
C PHE A 144 -1.28 6.72 -4.54
N LEU A 145 -1.39 5.57 -3.89
CA LEU A 145 -1.38 5.44 -2.43
C LEU A 145 0.04 5.50 -1.83
N GLU A 146 1.08 5.37 -2.67
CA GLU A 146 2.48 5.37 -2.24
C GLU A 146 2.72 4.41 -1.05
N VAL A 147 2.25 3.17 -1.18
CA VAL A 147 2.29 2.15 -0.11
C VAL A 147 3.71 1.86 0.39
N ALA A 148 4.72 2.10 -0.44
CA ALA A 148 6.13 1.97 -0.04
C ALA A 148 6.50 2.98 1.06
N CYS A 149 5.90 4.18 1.05
CA CYS A 149 6.13 5.24 2.02
C CYS A 149 5.34 5.06 3.33
N TRP A 150 4.43 4.09 3.42
CA TRP A 150 3.77 3.80 4.69
C TRP A 150 4.79 3.35 5.74
N LYS A 151 4.52 3.60 7.03
CA LYS A 151 5.32 3.00 8.10
C LYS A 151 5.25 1.47 8.00
N ASP A 152 6.28 0.76 8.45
CA ASP A 152 6.26 -0.70 8.42
C ASP A 152 5.21 -1.28 9.38
N LYS A 153 4.91 -0.54 10.45
CA LYS A 153 4.03 -1.00 11.53
C LYS A 153 3.12 0.11 12.04
N TYR A 154 1.86 -0.26 12.29
CA TYR A 154 0.82 0.58 12.88
C TYR A 154 0.15 -0.20 14.01
N TYR A 155 0.33 0.22 15.27
CA TYR A 155 -0.21 -0.48 16.44
C TYR A 155 -0.89 0.48 17.39
N ASP A 156 -2.14 0.18 17.75
CA ASP A 156 -2.80 0.69 18.93
C ASP A 156 -2.58 -0.30 20.07
N ASN A 157 -1.73 0.06 21.03
CA ASN A 157 -1.37 -0.82 22.14
C ASN A 157 -2.46 -0.90 23.23
N ASP A 158 -3.47 -0.06 23.16
CA ASP A 158 -4.55 -0.02 24.16
C ASP A 158 -5.66 -1.05 23.86
N ILE A 159 -5.63 -1.69 22.68
CA ILE A 159 -6.61 -2.67 22.23
C ILE A 159 -5.95 -4.05 22.07
N CYS A 160 -6.36 -5.02 22.91
CA CYS A 160 -5.80 -6.37 22.89
C CYS A 160 -6.39 -7.25 21.78
N ASP A 161 -7.71 -7.18 21.55
CA ASP A 161 -8.45 -8.05 20.62
C ASP A 161 -9.15 -7.19 19.55
N GLY A 162 -8.52 -7.01 18.42
CA GLY A 162 -9.08 -6.19 17.37
C GLY A 162 -8.68 -6.65 15.98
N THR A 163 -8.84 -5.74 15.02
CA THR A 163 -8.53 -6.02 13.62
C THR A 163 -7.02 -5.99 13.40
N GLN A 164 -6.51 -7.07 12.85
CA GLN A 164 -5.14 -7.20 12.35
C GLN A 164 -5.15 -7.05 10.83
N TRP A 165 -4.09 -6.49 10.27
CA TRP A 165 -3.91 -6.46 8.82
C TRP A 165 -2.45 -6.60 8.43
N GLU A 166 -2.23 -7.20 7.26
CA GLU A 166 -0.91 -7.37 6.67
C GLU A 166 -0.97 -7.11 5.17
N LEU A 167 0.00 -6.39 4.65
CA LEU A 167 0.23 -6.16 3.23
C LEU A 167 1.65 -6.57 2.89
N MET A 168 1.78 -7.53 1.98
CA MET A 168 3.06 -7.98 1.46
C MET A 168 3.06 -7.89 -0.06
N ILE A 169 3.95 -7.08 -0.63
CA ILE A 169 4.17 -7.02 -2.08
C ILE A 169 5.60 -7.48 -2.34
N ARG A 170 5.76 -8.50 -3.18
CA ARG A 170 7.07 -9.04 -3.56
C ARG A 170 7.43 -8.65 -4.97
N PHE A 171 8.67 -8.31 -5.17
CA PHE A 171 9.28 -7.90 -6.43
C PHE A 171 10.39 -8.86 -6.85
N PRO A 172 10.94 -8.74 -8.07
CA PRO A 172 12.17 -9.41 -8.46
C PRO A 172 13.32 -9.14 -7.48
N HIS A 173 14.34 -10.02 -7.50
CA HIS A 173 15.56 -9.88 -6.70
C HIS A 173 15.35 -9.81 -5.18
N ARG A 174 14.29 -10.46 -4.66
CA ARG A 174 13.93 -10.52 -3.23
C ARG A 174 13.51 -9.18 -2.60
N ASN A 175 13.32 -8.15 -3.38
CA ASN A 175 12.76 -6.88 -2.88
C ASN A 175 11.30 -7.08 -2.45
N LYS A 176 10.90 -6.40 -1.39
CA LYS A 176 9.53 -6.47 -0.86
C LYS A 176 9.10 -5.19 -0.15
N ILE A 177 7.82 -4.92 -0.21
CA ILE A 177 7.12 -4.02 0.70
C ILE A 177 6.39 -4.90 1.71
N SER A 178 6.58 -4.65 3.01
CA SER A 178 5.94 -5.39 4.09
C SER A 178 5.40 -4.40 5.10
N LYS A 179 4.08 -4.35 5.24
CA LYS A 179 3.39 -3.43 6.14
C LYS A 179 2.38 -4.22 6.95
N CYS A 180 2.20 -3.86 8.22
CA CYS A 180 1.22 -4.51 9.08
C CYS A 180 0.68 -3.55 10.13
N GLY A 181 -0.45 -3.92 10.74
CA GLY A 181 -1.00 -3.17 11.83
C GLY A 181 -2.02 -3.93 12.66
N SER A 182 -2.27 -3.38 13.84
CA SER A 182 -3.28 -3.82 14.79
C SER A 182 -4.05 -2.59 15.25
N ASN A 183 -5.32 -2.50 14.88
CA ASN A 183 -6.26 -1.42 15.23
C ASN A 183 -5.80 0.00 14.85
N GLU A 184 -4.64 0.16 14.25
CA GLU A 184 -4.13 1.40 13.70
C GLU A 184 -3.84 1.21 12.20
N TYR A 185 -4.07 2.27 11.41
CA TYR A 185 -4.09 2.20 9.96
C TYR A 185 -3.30 3.34 9.31
N PRO A 186 -2.72 3.12 8.10
CA PRO A 186 -2.06 4.18 7.36
C PRO A 186 -3.04 5.27 6.89
N PRO A 187 -2.56 6.49 6.59
CA PRO A 187 -3.41 7.64 6.24
C PRO A 187 -4.34 7.46 5.05
N TYR A 188 -4.02 6.57 4.13
CA TYR A 188 -4.83 6.26 2.94
C TYR A 188 -5.58 4.92 3.05
N TRP A 189 -5.71 4.35 4.25
CA TRP A 189 -6.34 3.05 4.47
C TRP A 189 -7.72 2.92 3.82
N ASN A 190 -8.61 3.87 4.05
CA ASN A 190 -9.95 3.82 3.49
C ASN A 190 -9.97 3.80 1.96
N LYS A 191 -9.01 4.47 1.30
CA LYS A 191 -8.86 4.40 -0.15
C LYS A 191 -8.34 3.04 -0.58
N PHE A 192 -7.36 2.49 0.13
CA PHE A 192 -6.84 1.16 -0.12
C PHE A 192 -7.93 0.09 -0.02
N ILE A 193 -8.70 0.09 1.06
CA ILE A 193 -9.84 -0.83 1.24
C ILE A 193 -10.88 -0.65 0.12
N LYS A 194 -11.18 0.59 -0.28
CA LYS A 194 -12.10 0.86 -1.38
C LYS A 194 -11.60 0.28 -2.71
N ILE A 195 -10.30 0.35 -2.98
CA ILE A 195 -9.69 -0.28 -4.16
C ILE A 195 -9.87 -1.80 -4.08
N MET A 196 -9.52 -2.43 -2.94
CA MET A 196 -9.68 -3.88 -2.78
C MET A 196 -11.13 -4.31 -2.97
N LYS A 197 -12.10 -3.67 -2.32
CA LYS A 197 -13.55 -3.91 -2.48
C LYS A 197 -14.00 -3.86 -3.95
N LYS A 198 -13.55 -2.85 -4.68
CA LYS A 198 -13.90 -2.65 -6.11
C LYS A 198 -13.52 -3.86 -6.97
N TYR A 199 -12.35 -4.43 -6.73
CA TYR A 199 -11.82 -5.51 -7.58
C TYR A 199 -12.24 -6.91 -7.14
N ILE A 200 -12.64 -7.10 -5.89
CA ILE A 200 -13.14 -8.40 -5.41
C ILE A 200 -14.67 -8.50 -5.40
N ASP A 201 -15.37 -7.38 -5.56
CA ASP A 201 -16.83 -7.28 -5.46
C ASP A 201 -17.37 -7.88 -4.17
N GLU A 202 -16.75 -7.49 -3.05
CA GLU A 202 -17.10 -7.94 -1.69
C GLU A 202 -16.90 -6.83 -0.66
N ASN A 203 -17.66 -6.87 0.42
CA ASN A 203 -17.43 -6.02 1.57
C ASN A 203 -16.29 -6.57 2.42
N ILE A 204 -15.33 -5.73 2.71
CA ILE A 204 -14.30 -5.92 3.72
C ILE A 204 -14.68 -4.98 4.87
N ASP A 205 -15.11 -5.51 5.99
CA ASP A 205 -15.57 -4.74 7.15
C ASP A 205 -14.41 -4.46 8.10
#